data_92011de4c27de96b5cc5c62eaad86870
#
_entry.id   92011de4c27de96b5cc5c62eaad86870
#
_cell.length_a   1.000
_cell.length_b   1.000
_cell.length_c   1.000
_cell.angle_alpha   90.00
_cell.angle_beta   90.00
_cell.angle_gamma   90.00
#
_symmetry.space_group_name_H-M   'P 1'
#
loop_
_entity.id
_entity.type
_entity.pdbx_description
1 polymer ?
#
loop_
_entity_poly.entity_id
_entity_poly.type
_entity_poly.pdbx_seq_one_letter_code
_entity_poly.pdbx_strand_id
1 'polypeptide(L)'
;MMVLRFSLVVLVLSLAVPAARAFIGTHKVAQSFSLSAKKTDKDASPSMDSQKKAALDGVLQQIERNYGRGSIVKLGDADNMVVECISSGALTLDSALGGGYPKGRVVEIYGPESSGKTTLALHAIAEAQKKGGIAAFVDAEHALDPSYAAGLGVDIDALLVSQPDSGEMALDIVDQLVRSAAVDVIVVDSVAALVPRAELEGDMSDSQIGLQARLMSKAMRKITGSLALSQCTVIFLNQLRSKIGVIYGSPEVTSGGNALKFYSSVRLDTRRKEILPENAGIRVKVK
;
A
#
# COMPACT_ATOMS: atom_id res chain seq x y z
N MET A 1 -39.54 -0.03 5.19
CA MET A 1 -38.19 -0.64 5.26
C MET A 1 -37.57 -0.51 3.90
N MET A 2 -36.78 0.55 3.69
CA MET A 2 -36.31 0.96 2.38
C MET A 2 -34.81 0.61 2.29
N VAL A 3 -34.50 -0.38 1.46
CA VAL A 3 -33.11 -0.83 1.25
C VAL A 3 -32.45 0.17 0.27
N LEU A 4 -31.61 1.05 0.78
CA LEU A 4 -30.81 1.94 -0.06
C LEU A 4 -29.69 1.11 -0.72
N ARG A 5 -29.79 0.83 -2.01
CA ARG A 5 -28.71 0.27 -2.82
C ARG A 5 -27.73 1.39 -3.17
N PHE A 6 -26.57 1.41 -2.54
CA PHE A 6 -25.46 2.31 -2.92
C PHE A 6 -24.69 1.70 -4.09
N SER A 7 -24.74 2.36 -5.22
CA SER A 7 -23.89 2.03 -6.38
C SER A 7 -22.72 3.03 -6.42
N LEU A 8 -21.50 2.54 -6.17
CA LEU A 8 -20.28 3.35 -6.20
C LEU A 8 -19.82 3.50 -7.64
N VAL A 9 -19.98 4.71 -8.24
CA VAL A 9 -19.44 5.03 -9.56
C VAL A 9 -18.16 5.85 -9.37
N VAL A 10 -17.01 5.23 -9.67
CA VAL A 10 -15.70 5.89 -9.67
C VAL A 10 -15.44 6.46 -11.06
N LEU A 11 -15.36 7.79 -11.20
CA LEU A 11 -15.01 8.47 -12.43
C LEU A 11 -13.56 8.95 -12.39
N VAL A 12 -12.68 8.35 -13.19
CA VAL A 12 -11.32 8.84 -13.43
C VAL A 12 -11.32 9.74 -14.66
N LEU A 13 -10.94 11.01 -14.50
CA LEU A 13 -10.68 11.90 -15.63
C LEU A 13 -9.34 11.52 -16.26
N SER A 14 -9.37 11.04 -17.49
CA SER A 14 -8.19 10.85 -18.34
C SER A 14 -7.69 12.23 -18.78
N LEU A 15 -6.47 12.59 -18.37
CA LEU A 15 -5.72 13.70 -18.96
C LEU A 15 -5.00 13.16 -20.19
N ALA A 16 -5.44 13.62 -21.36
CA ALA A 16 -4.78 13.34 -22.65
C ALA A 16 -3.39 14.00 -22.67
N VAL A 17 -2.35 13.20 -22.84
CA VAL A 17 -0.99 13.65 -23.13
C VAL A 17 -0.85 13.74 -24.66
N PRO A 18 -0.45 14.89 -25.25
CA PRO A 18 -0.25 14.97 -26.68
C PRO A 18 1.01 14.21 -27.10
N ALA A 19 0.87 13.33 -28.08
CA ALA A 19 1.97 12.58 -28.68
C ALA A 19 2.95 13.53 -29.40
N ALA A 20 4.18 13.59 -28.93
CA ALA A 20 5.29 14.22 -29.65
C ALA A 20 5.74 13.29 -30.76
N ARG A 21 5.57 13.75 -32.03
CA ARG A 21 6.11 13.11 -33.24
C ARG A 21 7.63 13.23 -33.22
N ALA A 22 8.32 12.10 -33.14
CA ALA A 22 9.76 12.04 -33.39
C ALA A 22 10.01 12.07 -34.92
N PHE A 23 10.86 13.02 -35.30
CA PHE A 23 11.33 13.24 -36.69
C PHE A 23 12.50 12.26 -36.94
N ILE A 24 12.33 11.31 -37.83
CA ILE A 24 13.40 10.41 -38.26
C ILE A 24 14.12 11.05 -39.40
N GLY A 25 15.33 11.54 -39.17
CA GLY A 25 16.27 11.97 -40.19
C GLY A 25 17.26 10.84 -40.51
N THR A 26 17.14 10.31 -41.73
CA THR A 26 18.10 9.35 -42.29
C THR A 26 19.32 10.07 -42.83
N HIS A 27 20.52 9.80 -42.34
CA HIS A 27 21.76 10.05 -43.03
C HIS A 27 22.62 8.77 -43.07
N LYS A 28 22.65 8.18 -44.28
CA LYS A 28 23.67 7.20 -44.70
C LYS A 28 24.96 7.95 -44.99
N VAL A 29 26.04 7.60 -44.32
CA VAL A 29 27.39 7.73 -44.90
C VAL A 29 28.16 6.45 -44.59
N ALA A 30 28.39 5.69 -45.66
CA ALA A 30 29.33 4.58 -45.62
C ALA A 30 30.72 5.10 -45.93
N GLN A 31 31.68 4.79 -45.08
CA GLN A 31 33.11 4.75 -45.46
C GLN A 31 33.77 3.55 -44.80
N SER A 32 34.10 2.59 -45.64
CA SER A 32 34.93 1.47 -45.39
C SER A 32 36.40 1.91 -45.21
N PHE A 33 36.97 1.61 -44.04
CA PHE A 33 38.43 1.57 -43.88
C PHE A 33 38.81 0.18 -43.36
N SER A 34 39.37 -0.64 -44.27
CA SER A 34 40.03 -1.88 -43.93
C SER A 34 41.47 -1.56 -43.52
N LEU A 35 41.80 -1.75 -42.24
CA LEU A 35 43.15 -1.87 -41.81
C LEU A 35 43.43 -3.26 -41.27
N SER A 36 44.18 -4.03 -42.06
CA SER A 36 44.79 -5.29 -41.68
C SER A 36 45.81 -5.02 -40.56
N ALA A 37 45.54 -5.55 -39.37
CA ALA A 37 46.55 -5.55 -38.29
C ALA A 37 46.80 -6.99 -37.84
N LYS A 38 48.03 -7.40 -37.96
CA LYS A 38 48.64 -8.65 -37.55
C LYS A 38 48.26 -9.07 -36.15
N LYS A 39 47.81 -10.31 -35.98
CA LYS A 39 47.77 -11.02 -34.70
C LYS A 39 49.17 -11.10 -34.12
N THR A 40 49.33 -10.51 -32.99
CA THR A 40 50.38 -10.88 -32.04
C THR A 40 49.69 -11.38 -30.79
N ASP A 41 49.84 -12.67 -30.53
CA ASP A 41 49.49 -13.28 -29.25
C ASP A 41 50.31 -12.57 -28.16
N LYS A 42 49.64 -11.92 -27.23
CA LYS A 42 50.23 -11.50 -25.96
C LYS A 42 49.20 -11.86 -24.89
N ASP A 43 49.68 -12.63 -23.93
CA ASP A 43 49.05 -12.93 -22.65
C ASP A 43 48.35 -11.70 -22.11
N ALA A 44 47.03 -11.63 -22.28
CA ALA A 44 46.23 -10.52 -21.75
C ALA A 44 45.95 -10.84 -20.28
N SER A 45 46.61 -10.14 -19.40
CA SER A 45 46.14 -10.00 -18.02
C SER A 45 44.67 -9.60 -18.05
N PRO A 46 43.81 -10.21 -17.19
CA PRO A 46 42.38 -9.94 -17.20
C PRO A 46 42.12 -8.45 -17.06
N SER A 47 41.28 -7.91 -17.92
CA SER A 47 40.97 -6.47 -17.91
C SER A 47 40.43 -6.07 -16.55
N MET A 48 40.67 -4.84 -16.12
CA MET A 48 40.23 -4.31 -14.81
C MET A 48 38.73 -4.56 -14.57
N ASP A 49 37.94 -4.61 -15.63
CA ASP A 49 36.50 -4.93 -15.58
C ASP A 49 36.23 -6.42 -15.31
N SER A 50 37.05 -7.33 -15.84
CA SER A 50 36.88 -8.77 -15.55
C SER A 50 37.27 -9.12 -14.11
N GLN A 51 38.27 -8.47 -13.54
CA GLN A 51 38.66 -8.63 -12.13
C GLN A 51 37.59 -8.10 -11.18
N LYS A 52 37.00 -6.93 -11.48
CA LYS A 52 35.88 -6.37 -10.70
C LYS A 52 34.65 -7.27 -10.74
N LYS A 53 34.32 -7.83 -11.91
CA LYS A 53 33.19 -8.74 -12.08
C LYS A 53 33.38 -10.03 -11.28
N ALA A 54 34.56 -10.64 -11.33
CA ALA A 54 34.88 -11.83 -10.57
C ALA A 54 34.84 -11.58 -9.04
N ALA A 55 35.32 -10.43 -8.59
CA ALA A 55 35.24 -10.03 -7.18
C ALA A 55 33.78 -9.83 -6.74
N LEU A 56 32.96 -9.18 -7.58
CA LEU A 56 31.53 -8.99 -7.30
C LEU A 56 30.79 -10.34 -7.21
N ASP A 57 31.01 -11.23 -8.17
CA ASP A 57 30.38 -12.55 -8.19
C ASP A 57 30.78 -13.38 -6.93
N GLY A 58 32.00 -13.25 -6.45
CA GLY A 58 32.44 -13.87 -5.19
C GLY A 58 31.70 -13.32 -3.97
N VAL A 59 31.52 -12.00 -3.90
CA VAL A 59 30.75 -11.35 -2.81
C VAL A 59 29.28 -11.73 -2.87
N LEU A 60 28.66 -11.77 -4.06
CA LEU A 60 27.27 -12.20 -4.23
C LEU A 60 27.05 -13.62 -3.73
N GLN A 61 27.94 -14.56 -4.09
CA GLN A 61 27.89 -15.94 -3.59
C GLN A 61 28.04 -16.01 -2.06
N GLN A 62 28.90 -15.18 -1.48
CA GLN A 62 29.05 -15.14 -0.02
C GLN A 62 27.80 -14.62 0.68
N ILE A 63 27.15 -13.60 0.13
CA ILE A 63 25.87 -13.06 0.63
C ILE A 63 24.80 -14.15 0.57
N GLU A 64 24.68 -14.86 -0.55
CA GLU A 64 23.69 -15.93 -0.69
C GLU A 64 23.94 -17.11 0.27
N ARG A 65 25.21 -17.43 0.57
CA ARG A 65 25.55 -18.45 1.58
C ARG A 65 25.17 -18.02 2.99
N ASN A 66 25.40 -16.75 3.32
CA ASN A 66 25.17 -16.24 4.68
C ASN A 66 23.70 -15.93 4.97
N TYR A 67 22.96 -15.45 3.97
CA TYR A 67 21.60 -14.91 4.14
C TYR A 67 20.53 -15.67 3.35
N GLY A 68 20.92 -16.67 2.56
CA GLY A 68 20.03 -17.48 1.73
C GLY A 68 19.90 -16.97 0.29
N ARG A 69 19.42 -17.87 -0.59
CA ARG A 69 19.18 -17.52 -2.00
C ARG A 69 18.13 -16.41 -2.12
N GLY A 70 18.37 -15.47 -3.02
CA GLY A 70 17.45 -14.34 -3.25
C GLY A 70 17.64 -13.17 -2.29
N SER A 71 18.62 -13.24 -1.35
CA SER A 71 18.96 -12.10 -0.47
C SER A 71 19.52 -10.90 -1.24
N ILE A 72 20.05 -11.13 -2.43
CA ILE A 72 20.46 -10.11 -3.39
C ILE A 72 20.18 -10.61 -4.81
N VAL A 73 19.50 -9.77 -5.61
CA VAL A 73 19.16 -10.08 -7.00
C VAL A 73 19.42 -8.84 -7.88
N LYS A 74 19.75 -9.07 -9.14
CA LYS A 74 19.80 -7.99 -10.12
C LYS A 74 18.38 -7.63 -10.53
N LEU A 75 18.05 -6.35 -10.58
CA LEU A 75 16.71 -5.89 -10.94
C LEU A 75 16.27 -6.38 -12.33
N GLY A 76 17.20 -6.51 -13.28
CA GLY A 76 16.92 -7.03 -14.62
C GLY A 76 16.64 -8.54 -14.68
N ASP A 77 17.11 -9.30 -13.68
CA ASP A 77 16.88 -10.76 -13.60
C ASP A 77 15.62 -11.07 -12.78
N ALA A 78 14.93 -10.04 -12.31
CA ALA A 78 13.76 -10.16 -11.46
C ALA A 78 12.47 -10.31 -12.28
N ASP A 79 12.39 -11.31 -13.16
CA ASP A 79 11.14 -11.71 -13.83
C ASP A 79 10.00 -12.05 -12.82
N ASN A 80 10.35 -12.15 -11.52
CA ASN A 80 9.43 -12.46 -10.42
C ASN A 80 9.03 -11.25 -9.58
N MET A 81 9.28 -10.01 -10.02
CA MET A 81 8.86 -8.81 -9.27
C MET A 81 7.47 -8.29 -9.65
N VAL A 82 6.63 -9.10 -10.28
CA VAL A 82 5.21 -8.78 -10.40
C VAL A 82 4.61 -8.90 -9.01
N VAL A 83 4.31 -7.76 -8.39
CA VAL A 83 3.64 -7.74 -7.08
C VAL A 83 2.20 -8.20 -7.30
N GLU A 84 1.82 -9.30 -6.67
CA GLU A 84 0.42 -9.72 -6.66
C GLU A 84 -0.44 -8.68 -5.96
N CYS A 85 -1.66 -8.48 -6.45
CA CYS A 85 -2.58 -7.48 -5.95
C CYS A 85 -3.94 -8.07 -5.57
N ILE A 86 -4.57 -7.45 -4.58
CA ILE A 86 -5.97 -7.65 -4.23
C ILE A 86 -6.77 -6.56 -4.94
N SER A 87 -7.81 -6.93 -5.68
CA SER A 87 -8.69 -5.96 -6.34
C SER A 87 -9.32 -5.02 -5.32
N SER A 88 -9.47 -3.77 -5.67
CA SER A 88 -10.20 -2.77 -4.86
C SER A 88 -11.72 -2.87 -5.03
N GLY A 89 -12.20 -3.73 -5.92
CA GLY A 89 -13.62 -3.79 -6.33
C GLY A 89 -14.03 -2.69 -7.31
N ALA A 90 -13.11 -1.79 -7.68
CA ALA A 90 -13.35 -0.70 -8.63
C ALA A 90 -12.35 -0.77 -9.78
N LEU A 91 -12.80 -1.19 -10.97
CA LEU A 91 -11.95 -1.42 -12.15
C LEU A 91 -11.04 -0.24 -12.49
N THR A 92 -11.56 0.99 -12.38
CA THR A 92 -10.79 2.21 -12.67
C THR A 92 -9.69 2.46 -11.66
N LEU A 93 -9.92 2.13 -10.38
CA LEU A 93 -8.91 2.24 -9.33
C LEU A 93 -7.86 1.16 -9.49
N ASP A 94 -8.25 -0.08 -9.78
CA ASP A 94 -7.32 -1.18 -10.03
C ASP A 94 -6.41 -0.88 -11.23
N SER A 95 -6.97 -0.33 -12.31
CA SER A 95 -6.18 0.10 -13.48
C SER A 95 -5.17 1.20 -13.11
N ALA A 96 -5.58 2.17 -12.28
CA ALA A 96 -4.71 3.26 -11.85
C ALA A 96 -3.59 2.79 -10.89
N LEU A 97 -3.85 1.74 -10.10
CA LEU A 97 -2.89 1.13 -9.18
C LEU A 97 -2.00 0.06 -9.82
N GLY A 98 -2.28 -0.32 -11.07
CA GLY A 98 -1.56 -1.40 -11.74
C GLY A 98 -1.99 -2.81 -11.33
N GLY A 99 -3.24 -2.97 -10.83
CA GLY A 99 -3.82 -4.27 -10.49
C GLY A 99 -4.61 -4.31 -9.19
N GLY A 100 -4.55 -3.26 -8.37
CA GLY A 100 -5.22 -3.17 -7.08
C GLY A 100 -4.28 -2.91 -5.91
N TYR A 101 -4.65 -3.36 -4.71
CA TYR A 101 -3.84 -3.21 -3.50
C TYR A 101 -2.70 -4.23 -3.49
N PRO A 102 -1.42 -3.80 -3.37
CA PRO A 102 -0.29 -4.70 -3.43
C PRO A 102 -0.23 -5.63 -2.21
N LYS A 103 -0.02 -6.93 -2.43
CA LYS A 103 0.21 -7.90 -1.35
C LYS A 103 1.55 -7.67 -0.65
N GLY A 104 1.62 -8.02 0.62
CA GLY A 104 2.83 -7.85 1.42
C GLY A 104 3.16 -6.39 1.75
N ARG A 105 2.18 -5.48 1.67
CA ARG A 105 2.39 -4.03 1.79
C ARG A 105 1.36 -3.37 2.71
N VAL A 106 1.74 -2.17 3.15
CA VAL A 106 0.84 -1.26 3.87
C VAL A 106 0.18 -0.32 2.87
N VAL A 107 -1.14 -0.17 3.00
CA VAL A 107 -1.98 0.77 2.27
C VAL A 107 -2.61 1.74 3.25
N GLU A 108 -2.62 3.03 2.97
CA GLU A 108 -3.36 4.03 3.73
C GLU A 108 -4.49 4.60 2.86
N ILE A 109 -5.72 4.53 3.35
CA ILE A 109 -6.89 5.17 2.75
C ILE A 109 -7.32 6.28 3.70
N TYR A 110 -7.20 7.54 3.27
CA TYR A 110 -7.50 8.69 4.12
C TYR A 110 -8.45 9.67 3.42
N GLY A 111 -9.13 10.45 4.21
CA GLY A 111 -10.09 11.45 3.71
C GLY A 111 -11.03 11.94 4.80
N PRO A 112 -11.90 12.92 4.49
CA PRO A 112 -12.91 13.39 5.41
C PRO A 112 -13.94 12.31 5.74
N GLU A 113 -14.80 12.60 6.70
CA GLU A 113 -15.94 11.73 7.03
C GLU A 113 -16.86 11.52 5.83
N SER A 114 -17.50 10.36 5.77
CA SER A 114 -18.44 9.98 4.70
C SER A 114 -17.85 10.07 3.29
N SER A 115 -16.53 9.93 3.13
CA SER A 115 -15.85 9.93 1.83
C SER A 115 -15.75 8.56 1.18
N GLY A 116 -16.22 7.48 1.84
CA GLY A 116 -16.22 6.11 1.33
C GLY A 116 -14.97 5.29 1.67
N LYS A 117 -14.20 5.67 2.70
CA LYS A 117 -13.01 4.93 3.14
C LYS A 117 -13.34 3.49 3.52
N THR A 118 -14.27 3.32 4.47
CA THR A 118 -14.72 2.00 4.94
C THR A 118 -15.35 1.19 3.81
N THR A 119 -16.09 1.82 2.91
CA THR A 119 -16.66 1.17 1.73
C THR A 119 -15.59 0.58 0.83
N LEU A 120 -14.51 1.32 0.53
CA LEU A 120 -13.38 0.82 -0.27
C LEU A 120 -12.66 -0.33 0.42
N ALA A 121 -12.49 -0.27 1.73
CA ALA A 121 -11.85 -1.33 2.50
C ALA A 121 -12.72 -2.60 2.54
N LEU A 122 -14.03 -2.48 2.71
CA LEU A 122 -14.96 -3.61 2.68
C LEU A 122 -15.03 -4.25 1.29
N HIS A 123 -14.94 -3.48 0.21
CA HIS A 123 -14.81 -4.04 -1.14
C HIS A 123 -13.52 -4.86 -1.29
N ALA A 124 -12.39 -4.39 -0.75
CA ALA A 124 -11.14 -5.16 -0.78
C ALA A 124 -11.27 -6.49 -0.03
N ILE A 125 -11.96 -6.50 1.11
CA ILE A 125 -12.29 -7.72 1.86
C ILE A 125 -13.13 -8.66 0.99
N ALA A 126 -14.23 -8.17 0.42
CA ALA A 126 -15.10 -8.95 -0.44
C ALA A 126 -14.36 -9.57 -1.63
N GLU A 127 -13.48 -8.81 -2.28
CA GLU A 127 -12.67 -9.29 -3.41
C GLU A 127 -11.61 -10.32 -2.97
N ALA A 128 -11.02 -10.18 -1.78
CA ALA A 128 -10.12 -11.19 -1.21
C ALA A 128 -10.88 -12.49 -0.91
N GLN A 129 -12.04 -12.41 -0.24
CA GLN A 129 -12.86 -13.58 0.10
C GLN A 129 -13.38 -14.30 -1.15
N LYS A 130 -13.77 -13.59 -2.22
CA LYS A 130 -14.16 -14.19 -3.51
C LYS A 130 -13.06 -15.06 -4.13
N LYS A 131 -11.79 -14.77 -3.82
CA LYS A 131 -10.64 -15.58 -4.25
C LYS A 131 -10.27 -16.67 -3.26
N GLY A 132 -11.09 -16.89 -2.22
CA GLY A 132 -10.83 -17.86 -1.16
C GLY A 132 -9.86 -17.37 -0.09
N GLY A 133 -9.52 -16.07 -0.07
CA GLY A 133 -8.63 -15.47 0.91
C GLY A 133 -9.33 -15.21 2.25
N ILE A 134 -8.54 -15.16 3.32
CA ILE A 134 -8.98 -14.87 4.67
C ILE A 134 -8.81 -13.38 4.96
N ALA A 135 -9.84 -12.76 5.52
CA ALA A 135 -9.86 -11.35 5.85
C ALA A 135 -10.09 -11.09 7.34
N ALA A 136 -9.48 -10.03 7.86
CA ALA A 136 -9.70 -9.56 9.22
C ALA A 136 -10.04 -8.06 9.23
N PHE A 137 -10.92 -7.67 10.15
CA PHE A 137 -11.31 -6.28 10.38
C PHE A 137 -11.08 -5.91 11.84
N VAL A 138 -10.21 -4.96 12.08
CA VAL A 138 -9.93 -4.40 13.41
C VAL A 138 -10.72 -3.11 13.53
N ASP A 139 -11.86 -3.20 14.23
CA ASP A 139 -12.84 -2.13 14.41
C ASP A 139 -12.54 -1.34 15.70
N ALA A 140 -11.64 -0.39 15.63
CA ALA A 140 -11.30 0.48 16.76
C ALA A 140 -12.32 1.61 16.98
N GLU A 141 -13.19 1.89 16.01
CA GLU A 141 -14.29 2.87 16.13
C GLU A 141 -15.60 2.22 16.63
N HIS A 142 -15.68 0.90 16.69
CA HIS A 142 -16.90 0.14 17.04
C HIS A 142 -18.11 0.50 16.16
N ALA A 143 -17.85 0.71 14.89
CA ALA A 143 -18.84 1.27 13.95
C ALA A 143 -19.11 0.37 12.73
N LEU A 144 -18.62 -0.86 12.71
CA LEU A 144 -18.86 -1.81 11.63
C LEU A 144 -20.34 -2.24 11.61
N ASP A 145 -21.02 -1.97 10.50
CA ASP A 145 -22.37 -2.47 10.24
C ASP A 145 -22.30 -3.77 9.41
N PRO A 146 -22.63 -4.93 10.00
CA PRO A 146 -22.61 -6.21 9.29
C PRO A 146 -23.57 -6.25 8.10
N SER A 147 -24.73 -5.59 8.20
CA SER A 147 -25.72 -5.56 7.12
C SER A 147 -25.19 -4.79 5.92
N TYR A 148 -24.49 -3.69 6.18
CA TYR A 148 -23.83 -2.90 5.15
C TYR A 148 -22.68 -3.69 4.50
N ALA A 149 -21.84 -4.36 5.30
CA ALA A 149 -20.76 -5.19 4.81
C ALA A 149 -21.27 -6.32 3.90
N ALA A 150 -22.31 -7.06 4.34
CA ALA A 150 -22.96 -8.10 3.53
C ALA A 150 -23.52 -7.52 2.22
N GLY A 151 -24.11 -6.31 2.27
CA GLY A 151 -24.62 -5.62 1.08
C GLY A 151 -23.55 -5.28 0.05
N LEU A 152 -22.29 -5.14 0.47
CA LEU A 152 -21.10 -4.93 -0.39
C LEU A 152 -20.49 -6.26 -0.89
N GLY A 153 -21.01 -7.40 -0.44
CA GLY A 153 -20.56 -8.72 -0.86
C GLY A 153 -19.51 -9.34 0.06
N VAL A 154 -19.35 -8.82 1.28
CA VAL A 154 -18.52 -9.44 2.31
C VAL A 154 -19.23 -10.67 2.86
N ASP A 155 -18.54 -11.78 2.94
CA ASP A 155 -18.96 -12.94 3.72
C ASP A 155 -18.70 -12.65 5.20
N ILE A 156 -19.78 -12.30 5.90
CA ILE A 156 -19.74 -11.90 7.32
C ILE A 156 -19.47 -13.10 8.25
N ASP A 157 -19.82 -14.31 7.85
CA ASP A 157 -19.59 -15.52 8.64
C ASP A 157 -18.12 -15.95 8.61
N ALA A 158 -17.40 -15.59 7.54
CA ALA A 158 -15.97 -15.86 7.38
C ALA A 158 -15.07 -14.68 7.77
N LEU A 159 -15.63 -13.51 8.08
CA LEU A 159 -14.83 -12.32 8.43
C LEU A 159 -14.40 -12.37 9.89
N LEU A 160 -13.09 -12.31 10.14
CA LEU A 160 -12.55 -12.15 11.49
C LEU A 160 -12.70 -10.70 11.94
N VAL A 161 -13.41 -10.45 13.02
CA VAL A 161 -13.61 -9.10 13.58
C VAL A 161 -13.00 -9.02 14.97
N SER A 162 -12.26 -7.95 15.23
CA SER A 162 -11.69 -7.62 16.55
C SER A 162 -12.04 -6.19 16.92
N GLN A 163 -12.47 -5.97 18.15
CA GLN A 163 -12.79 -4.66 18.73
C GLN A 163 -11.87 -4.41 19.94
N PRO A 164 -10.66 -3.89 19.69
CA PRO A 164 -9.66 -3.71 20.73
C PRO A 164 -9.94 -2.47 21.61
N ASP A 165 -9.64 -2.57 22.89
CA ASP A 165 -9.82 -1.49 23.88
C ASP A 165 -8.70 -0.42 23.81
N SER A 166 -7.54 -0.73 23.19
CA SER A 166 -6.41 0.19 23.09
C SER A 166 -5.66 0.06 21.76
N GLY A 167 -4.93 1.12 21.39
CA GLY A 167 -4.11 1.12 20.18
C GLY A 167 -3.00 0.06 20.21
N GLU A 168 -2.41 -0.21 21.39
CA GLU A 168 -1.43 -1.29 21.55
C GLU A 168 -2.04 -2.65 21.27
N MET A 169 -3.23 -2.94 21.81
CA MET A 169 -3.94 -4.21 21.58
C MET A 169 -4.28 -4.38 20.11
N ALA A 170 -4.81 -3.33 19.46
CA ALA A 170 -5.12 -3.34 18.05
C ALA A 170 -3.90 -3.71 17.19
N LEU A 171 -2.79 -3.02 17.41
CA LEU A 171 -1.56 -3.20 16.62
C LEU A 171 -0.83 -4.51 16.94
N ASP A 172 -0.95 -5.03 18.16
CA ASP A 172 -0.43 -6.36 18.49
C ASP A 172 -1.25 -7.47 17.84
N ILE A 173 -2.58 -7.34 17.74
CA ILE A 173 -3.45 -8.25 17.00
C ILE A 173 -3.05 -8.24 15.52
N VAL A 174 -2.88 -7.06 14.91
CA VAL A 174 -2.42 -6.94 13.51
C VAL A 174 -1.06 -7.62 13.32
N ASP A 175 -0.08 -7.40 14.21
CA ASP A 175 1.24 -8.03 14.12
C ASP A 175 1.15 -9.57 14.20
N GLN A 176 0.32 -10.11 15.09
CA GLN A 176 0.11 -11.57 15.22
C GLN A 176 -0.55 -12.16 13.98
N LEU A 177 -1.60 -11.51 13.45
CA LEU A 177 -2.27 -11.95 12.23
C LEU A 177 -1.32 -11.92 11.02
N VAL A 178 -0.54 -10.85 10.86
CA VAL A 178 0.48 -10.75 9.82
C VAL A 178 1.51 -11.87 9.93
N ARG A 179 2.02 -12.13 11.13
CA ARG A 179 3.04 -13.18 11.37
C ARG A 179 2.53 -14.59 11.15
N SER A 180 1.24 -14.81 11.30
CA SER A 180 0.62 -16.11 11.04
C SER A 180 0.73 -16.51 9.56
N ALA A 181 0.89 -15.55 8.66
CA ALA A 181 0.84 -15.70 7.21
C ALA A 181 -0.41 -16.43 6.69
N ALA A 182 -1.48 -16.47 7.51
CA ALA A 182 -2.75 -17.10 7.18
C ALA A 182 -3.82 -16.12 6.68
N VAL A 183 -3.58 -14.81 6.84
CA VAL A 183 -4.55 -13.75 6.49
C VAL A 183 -4.05 -12.97 5.29
N ASP A 184 -4.90 -12.80 4.28
CA ASP A 184 -4.57 -12.09 3.04
C ASP A 184 -4.76 -10.59 3.14
N VAL A 185 -5.80 -10.14 3.86
CA VAL A 185 -6.09 -8.72 4.04
C VAL A 185 -6.53 -8.42 5.47
N ILE A 186 -5.97 -7.37 6.05
CA ILE A 186 -6.35 -6.84 7.36
C ILE A 186 -6.73 -5.37 7.17
N VAL A 187 -7.91 -4.99 7.65
CA VAL A 187 -8.36 -3.59 7.70
C VAL A 187 -8.33 -3.10 9.13
N VAL A 188 -7.82 -1.90 9.34
CA VAL A 188 -7.83 -1.21 10.65
C VAL A 188 -8.65 0.07 10.52
N ASP A 189 -9.80 0.13 11.15
CA ASP A 189 -10.72 1.29 11.14
C ASP A 189 -10.91 1.85 12.55
N SER A 190 -10.37 3.00 12.84
CA SER A 190 -9.43 3.81 12.10
C SER A 190 -8.18 4.15 12.96
N VAL A 191 -7.13 4.63 12.28
CA VAL A 191 -5.91 5.10 12.99
C VAL A 191 -6.22 6.17 14.03
N ALA A 192 -7.22 7.03 13.77
CA ALA A 192 -7.62 8.09 14.70
C ALA A 192 -8.14 7.55 16.03
N ALA A 193 -8.72 6.35 16.04
CA ALA A 193 -9.27 5.68 17.22
C ALA A 193 -8.25 4.81 17.97
N LEU A 194 -7.02 4.67 17.46
CA LEU A 194 -5.96 3.93 18.14
C LEU A 194 -5.39 4.76 19.30
N VAL A 195 -6.11 4.78 20.40
CA VAL A 195 -5.70 5.51 21.62
C VAL A 195 -4.67 4.68 22.38
N PRO A 196 -3.49 5.26 22.72
CA PRO A 196 -2.51 4.58 23.57
C PRO A 196 -3.06 4.28 24.96
N ARG A 197 -2.69 3.12 25.52
CA ARG A 197 -3.14 2.71 26.85
C ARG A 197 -2.82 3.76 27.93
N ALA A 198 -1.63 4.36 27.88
CA ALA A 198 -1.23 5.42 28.82
C ALA A 198 -2.14 6.65 28.74
N GLU A 199 -2.78 6.90 27.59
CA GLU A 199 -3.76 7.99 27.44
C GLU A 199 -5.12 7.60 28.01
N LEU A 200 -5.49 6.31 27.92
CA LEU A 200 -6.73 5.78 28.49
C LEU A 200 -6.69 5.69 30.03
N GLU A 201 -5.53 5.39 30.59
CA GLU A 201 -5.31 5.25 32.05
C GLU A 201 -4.97 6.58 32.71
N GLY A 202 -4.62 7.63 31.96
CA GLY A 202 -4.26 8.96 32.45
C GLY A 202 -5.47 9.81 32.80
N ASP A 203 -5.22 10.90 33.55
CA ASP A 203 -6.25 11.88 33.86
C ASP A 203 -6.62 12.73 32.63
N MET A 204 -7.86 13.22 32.58
CA MET A 204 -8.34 14.07 31.47
C MET A 204 -7.54 15.38 31.32
N SER A 205 -6.81 15.79 32.35
CA SER A 205 -5.93 16.97 32.36
C SER A 205 -4.52 16.69 31.82
N ASP A 206 -4.14 15.42 31.64
CA ASP A 206 -2.80 15.05 31.24
C ASP A 206 -2.54 15.36 29.76
N SER A 207 -1.44 16.04 29.50
CA SER A 207 -0.99 16.30 28.12
C SER A 207 -0.18 15.13 27.57
N GLN A 208 -0.80 14.28 26.81
CA GLN A 208 -0.20 13.05 26.23
C GLN A 208 0.32 13.28 24.79
N ILE A 209 1.11 14.34 24.60
CA ILE A 209 1.56 14.77 23.27
C ILE A 209 2.40 13.70 22.57
N GLY A 210 1.96 13.27 21.40
CA GLY A 210 2.73 12.44 20.46
C GLY A 210 2.81 10.96 20.80
N LEU A 211 2.08 10.45 21.80
CA LEU A 211 2.07 9.03 22.15
C LEU A 211 1.56 8.17 20.99
N GLN A 212 0.45 8.55 20.36
CA GLN A 212 -0.10 7.85 19.19
C GLN A 212 0.90 7.79 18.03
N ALA A 213 1.63 8.88 17.76
CA ALA A 213 2.64 8.90 16.71
C ALA A 213 3.83 7.97 17.02
N ARG A 214 4.23 7.87 18.28
CA ARG A 214 5.29 6.93 18.74
C ARG A 214 4.81 5.49 18.62
N LEU A 215 3.58 5.20 19.03
CA LEU A 215 2.94 3.89 18.90
C LEU A 215 2.90 3.44 17.44
N MET A 216 2.38 4.27 16.54
CA MET A 216 2.34 3.99 15.11
C MET A 216 3.74 3.77 14.51
N SER A 217 4.72 4.60 14.88
CA SER A 217 6.09 4.44 14.39
C SER A 217 6.74 3.13 14.84
N LYS A 218 6.46 2.70 16.08
CA LYS A 218 6.92 1.41 16.62
C LYS A 218 6.26 0.24 15.90
N ALA A 219 4.94 0.31 15.72
CA ALA A 219 4.17 -0.71 15.04
C ALA A 219 4.60 -0.89 13.58
N MET A 220 4.75 0.20 12.82
CA MET A 220 5.17 0.12 11.41
C MET A 220 6.53 -0.54 11.27
N ARG A 221 7.51 -0.20 12.10
CA ARG A 221 8.83 -0.87 12.08
C ARG A 221 8.74 -2.37 12.36
N LYS A 222 7.82 -2.80 13.25
CA LYS A 222 7.64 -4.20 13.62
C LYS A 222 6.91 -4.99 12.52
N ILE A 223 5.81 -4.44 11.99
CA ILE A 223 4.91 -5.10 11.06
C ILE A 223 5.51 -5.19 9.64
N THR A 224 6.18 -4.14 9.16
CA THR A 224 6.62 -4.07 7.75
C THR A 224 7.57 -5.22 7.37
N GLY A 225 8.46 -5.62 8.28
CA GLY A 225 9.36 -6.75 8.01
C GLY A 225 8.63 -8.09 7.84
N SER A 226 7.57 -8.31 8.60
CA SER A 226 6.75 -9.52 8.55
C SER A 226 5.80 -9.52 7.36
N LEU A 227 5.30 -8.34 6.94
CA LEU A 227 4.38 -8.21 5.80
C LEU A 227 4.97 -8.73 4.50
N ALA A 228 6.23 -8.39 4.21
CA ALA A 228 6.89 -8.82 2.98
C ALA A 228 6.99 -10.35 2.88
N LEU A 229 7.07 -11.05 4.01
CA LEU A 229 7.14 -12.51 4.08
C LEU A 229 5.75 -13.17 4.04
N SER A 230 4.77 -12.57 4.72
CA SER A 230 3.41 -13.12 4.85
C SER A 230 2.53 -12.91 3.63
N GLN A 231 2.91 -11.99 2.73
CA GLN A 231 2.10 -11.55 1.59
C GLN A 231 0.72 -10.97 1.99
N CYS A 232 0.54 -10.63 3.27
CA CYS A 232 -0.67 -10.00 3.78
C CYS A 232 -0.71 -8.50 3.39
N THR A 233 -1.86 -7.99 3.00
CA THR A 233 -2.09 -6.55 2.79
C THR A 233 -2.72 -5.95 4.04
N VAL A 234 -2.11 -4.91 4.62
CA VAL A 234 -2.71 -4.17 5.73
C VAL A 234 -3.19 -2.80 5.25
N ILE A 235 -4.49 -2.56 5.38
CA ILE A 235 -5.16 -1.31 4.99
C ILE A 235 -5.50 -0.52 6.25
N PHE A 236 -4.86 0.64 6.41
CA PHE A 236 -5.19 1.59 7.48
C PHE A 236 -6.14 2.65 6.96
N LEU A 237 -7.30 2.78 7.62
CA LEU A 237 -8.21 3.89 7.38
C LEU A 237 -7.83 5.06 8.27
N ASN A 238 -7.76 6.26 7.70
CA ASN A 238 -7.31 7.42 8.44
C ASN A 238 -8.20 8.65 8.20
N GLN A 239 -8.34 9.45 9.24
CA GLN A 239 -9.09 10.69 9.21
C GLN A 239 -8.16 11.87 8.95
N LEU A 240 -8.69 12.91 8.32
CA LEU A 240 -8.00 14.18 8.15
C LEU A 240 -8.30 15.10 9.34
N ARG A 241 -7.26 15.78 9.81
CA ARG A 241 -7.31 16.81 10.83
C ARG A 241 -6.75 18.10 10.24
N SER A 242 -7.28 19.24 10.66
CA SER A 242 -6.77 20.55 10.26
C SER A 242 -5.71 21.01 11.25
N LYS A 243 -4.50 21.28 10.77
CA LYS A 243 -3.45 21.88 11.56
C LYS A 243 -3.65 23.39 11.64
N ILE A 244 -3.79 23.91 12.85
CA ILE A 244 -3.97 25.35 13.11
C ILE A 244 -2.65 26.08 12.82
N GLY A 245 -2.73 27.30 12.24
CA GLY A 245 -1.58 28.18 12.02
C GLY A 245 -0.79 27.93 10.73
N VAL A 246 -1.30 27.10 9.81
CA VAL A 246 -0.69 26.92 8.48
C VAL A 246 -1.15 28.07 7.56
N ILE A 247 -0.22 28.99 7.24
CA ILE A 247 -0.49 30.16 6.36
C ILE A 247 -0.29 29.75 4.87
N TYR A 248 0.61 28.82 4.57
CA TYR A 248 0.91 28.36 3.23
C TYR A 248 0.82 26.85 3.12
N GLY A 249 0.25 26.32 2.04
CA GLY A 249 0.05 24.91 1.78
C GLY A 249 -1.24 24.35 2.33
N SER A 250 -1.43 23.03 2.28
CA SER A 250 -2.61 22.37 2.83
C SER A 250 -2.50 22.21 4.35
N PRO A 251 -3.48 22.70 5.12
CA PRO A 251 -3.52 22.49 6.56
C PRO A 251 -3.90 21.07 6.94
N GLU A 252 -4.34 20.25 5.98
CA GLU A 252 -4.83 18.89 6.25
C GLU A 252 -3.69 17.93 6.56
N VAL A 253 -3.82 17.24 7.67
CA VAL A 253 -2.88 16.21 8.13
C VAL A 253 -3.65 14.96 8.56
N THR A 254 -3.04 13.79 8.39
CA THR A 254 -3.59 12.53 8.87
C THR A 254 -3.23 12.29 10.34
N SER A 255 -4.09 11.57 11.08
CA SER A 255 -3.85 11.17 12.47
C SER A 255 -2.70 10.14 12.57
N GLY A 256 -2.14 9.94 13.76
CA GLY A 256 -1.08 8.95 13.99
C GLY A 256 0.33 9.37 13.56
N GLY A 257 0.54 10.67 13.27
CA GLY A 257 1.84 11.23 12.90
C GLY A 257 2.25 10.91 11.45
N ASN A 258 3.57 10.82 11.21
CA ASN A 258 4.10 10.66 9.85
C ASN A 258 4.44 9.20 9.48
N ALA A 259 4.27 8.24 10.39
CA ALA A 259 4.72 6.86 10.15
C ALA A 259 4.09 6.27 8.88
N LEU A 260 2.76 6.32 8.73
CA LEU A 260 2.09 5.79 7.56
C LEU A 260 2.53 6.45 6.24
N LYS A 261 2.87 7.73 6.25
CA LYS A 261 3.38 8.43 5.05
C LYS A 261 4.66 7.82 4.49
N PHE A 262 5.50 7.25 5.37
CA PHE A 262 6.77 6.65 4.98
C PHE A 262 6.67 5.15 4.73
N TYR A 263 5.80 4.45 5.45
CA TYR A 263 5.69 3.00 5.38
C TYR A 263 4.65 2.49 4.38
N SER A 264 3.66 3.32 4.01
CA SER A 264 2.65 2.93 3.03
C SER A 264 3.21 2.92 1.61
N SER A 265 3.00 1.80 0.90
CA SER A 265 3.31 1.69 -0.54
C SER A 265 2.26 2.37 -1.39
N VAL A 266 1.01 2.42 -0.94
CA VAL A 266 -0.12 3.09 -1.58
C VAL A 266 -0.80 4.00 -0.58
N ARG A 267 -1.11 5.22 -1.00
CA ARG A 267 -1.88 6.19 -0.21
C ARG A 267 -3.00 6.75 -1.07
N LEU A 268 -4.24 6.55 -0.63
CA LEU A 268 -5.44 6.98 -1.35
C LEU A 268 -6.13 8.10 -0.60
N ASP A 269 -6.24 9.26 -1.25
CA ASP A 269 -7.04 10.40 -0.78
C ASP A 269 -8.46 10.27 -1.34
N THR A 270 -9.42 9.96 -0.48
CA THR A 270 -10.83 9.79 -0.85
C THR A 270 -11.61 11.06 -0.54
N ARG A 271 -12.27 11.62 -1.56
CA ARG A 271 -13.05 12.86 -1.45
C ARG A 271 -14.44 12.65 -2.01
N ARG A 272 -15.46 13.02 -1.24
CA ARG A 272 -16.81 13.12 -1.78
C ARG A 272 -16.84 14.24 -2.84
N LYS A 273 -17.23 13.89 -4.05
CA LYS A 273 -17.31 14.84 -5.17
C LYS A 273 -18.72 15.39 -5.33
N GLU A 274 -19.71 14.53 -5.26
CA GLU A 274 -21.08 14.85 -5.63
C GLU A 274 -22.03 13.87 -4.96
N ILE A 275 -23.17 14.37 -4.49
CA ILE A 275 -24.31 13.54 -4.09
C ILE A 275 -25.17 13.39 -5.34
N LEU A 276 -25.39 12.17 -5.77
CA LEU A 276 -26.23 11.89 -6.92
C LEU A 276 -27.71 11.98 -6.52
N PRO A 277 -28.63 12.26 -7.47
CA PRO A 277 -30.07 12.29 -7.20
C PRO A 277 -30.53 11.00 -6.53
N GLU A 278 -31.68 11.07 -5.84
CA GLU A 278 -32.27 9.95 -5.11
C GLU A 278 -32.21 8.65 -5.92
N ASN A 279 -31.66 7.60 -5.29
CA ASN A 279 -31.41 6.25 -5.83
C ASN A 279 -30.14 6.04 -6.69
N ALA A 280 -29.32 7.05 -6.94
CA ALA A 280 -28.10 6.88 -7.74
C ALA A 280 -26.79 6.83 -6.91
N GLY A 281 -26.84 7.10 -5.60
CA GLY A 281 -25.70 6.96 -4.69
C GLY A 281 -24.82 8.22 -4.55
N ILE A 282 -23.58 8.03 -4.14
CA ILE A 282 -22.60 9.11 -3.94
C ILE A 282 -21.41 8.89 -4.89
N ARG A 283 -21.02 9.95 -5.60
CA ARG A 283 -19.80 9.92 -6.41
C ARG A 283 -18.59 10.28 -5.56
N VAL A 284 -17.60 9.41 -5.54
CA VAL A 284 -16.36 9.60 -4.79
C VAL A 284 -15.20 9.80 -5.76
N LYS A 285 -14.28 10.70 -5.40
CA LYS A 285 -13.01 10.88 -6.09
C LYS A 285 -11.90 10.28 -5.23
N VAL A 286 -11.11 9.40 -5.83
CA VAL A 286 -9.91 8.83 -5.22
C VAL A 286 -8.69 9.39 -5.96
N LYS A 287 -7.64 9.80 -5.21
CA LYS A 287 -6.36 10.27 -5.73
C LYS A 287 -5.23 9.42 -5.16
#